data_82de124c338dc965c6222fffff25a9af
#
_entry.id   82de124c338dc965c6222fffff25a9af
#
_cell.length_a   1.000
_cell.length_b   1.000
_cell.length_c   1.000
_cell.angle_alpha   90.00
_cell.angle_beta   90.00
_cell.angle_gamma   90.00
#
_symmetry.space_group_name_H-M   'P 1'
#
loop_
_entity.id
_entity.type
_entity.pdbx_description
1 polymer ?
#
loop_
_entity_poly.entity_id
_entity_poly.type
_entity_poly.pdbx_seq_one_letter_code
_entity_poly.pdbx_strand_id
1 'polypeptide(L)'
;MPQIKGPAIFLAQFMGDTAPYNTLPNITAWVKSLGYVGVQIPSWDSRVIDIQKAAESKAYCDDLKGQTNGLAITELASHLQGQLVASHPAYDELFDGFAAPEVRGDAKARAEWAVQQMKYVIKASANLGLTVSPSFTGALLWPFMYPWPQRPAGIVEEGFKELAKRWTPILNYADEHNVDLAYELHPGEDTHDGASFDQFLEATGNHPRVAINYDPSHFVLQCMDYVGFIDLYGSKIKAFHVKDAEYRPSAKSGVYGAFLGWKDRPGRFRSLGDGQVDFGQVFSRMTAIGYKSWAVLEWECVYKDSVQGATEGAPFIAKHLIEVPTKAFDDFAGAGSDTERNRRVLGLS
;
A
#
# COMPACT_ATOMS: atom_id res chain seq x y z
N MET A 1 -5.85 -13.02 20.47
CA MET A 1 -4.94 -12.85 19.30
C MET A 1 -5.09 -11.43 18.80
N PRO A 2 -4.01 -10.77 18.35
CA PRO A 2 -4.11 -9.43 17.77
C PRO A 2 -5.15 -9.38 16.65
N GLN A 3 -5.82 -8.24 16.50
CA GLN A 3 -6.77 -8.00 15.41
C GLN A 3 -6.05 -7.81 14.08
N ILE A 4 -4.94 -7.06 14.09
CA ILE A 4 -4.06 -6.84 12.95
C ILE A 4 -3.13 -8.04 12.82
N LYS A 5 -3.05 -8.62 11.63
CA LYS A 5 -2.17 -9.77 11.35
C LYS A 5 -0.73 -9.29 11.10
N GLY A 6 0.25 -10.11 11.48
CA GLY A 6 1.65 -9.77 11.23
C GLY A 6 2.60 -10.40 12.25
N PRO A 7 3.89 -10.13 12.12
CA PRO A 7 4.53 -9.27 11.10
C PRO A 7 4.59 -9.93 9.71
N ALA A 8 4.41 -9.12 8.67
CA ALA A 8 4.65 -9.54 7.30
C ALA A 8 5.67 -8.60 6.62
N ILE A 9 6.20 -8.99 5.46
CA ILE A 9 7.23 -8.24 4.75
C ILE A 9 6.96 -8.23 3.24
N PHE A 10 7.14 -7.07 2.60
CA PHE A 10 7.14 -6.92 1.16
C PHE A 10 8.49 -7.35 0.58
N LEU A 11 8.48 -8.28 -0.36
CA LEU A 11 9.70 -8.89 -0.87
C LEU A 11 10.48 -8.02 -1.86
N ALA A 12 9.83 -7.04 -2.49
CA ALA A 12 10.40 -6.27 -3.61
C ALA A 12 11.78 -5.67 -3.31
N GLN A 13 11.95 -5.08 -2.12
CA GLN A 13 13.18 -4.41 -1.71
C GLN A 13 14.35 -5.38 -1.41
N PHE A 14 14.07 -6.68 -1.37
CA PHE A 14 15.04 -7.71 -1.00
C PHE A 14 15.37 -8.67 -2.14
N MET A 15 14.65 -8.58 -3.27
CA MET A 15 14.90 -9.47 -4.42
C MET A 15 16.30 -9.25 -5.01
N GLY A 16 17.00 -10.33 -5.34
CA GLY A 16 18.33 -10.30 -5.90
C GLY A 16 18.61 -11.56 -6.75
N ASP A 17 19.75 -11.61 -7.41
CA ASP A 17 20.06 -12.69 -8.35
C ASP A 17 20.79 -13.87 -7.69
N THR A 18 21.13 -13.74 -6.41
CA THR A 18 21.83 -14.77 -5.63
C THR A 18 21.03 -15.18 -4.41
N ALA A 19 21.21 -16.44 -3.97
CA ALA A 19 20.59 -16.92 -2.72
C ALA A 19 21.01 -16.05 -1.51
N PRO A 20 20.08 -15.81 -0.56
CA PRO A 20 18.74 -16.35 -0.46
C PRO A 20 17.67 -15.55 -1.25
N TYR A 21 18.02 -14.56 -2.04
CA TYR A 21 17.14 -13.51 -2.58
C TYR A 21 16.59 -13.80 -3.99
N ASN A 22 16.89 -14.98 -4.56
CA ASN A 22 16.74 -15.25 -5.99
C ASN A 22 15.55 -16.16 -6.37
N THR A 23 14.85 -16.75 -5.40
CA THR A 23 13.65 -17.57 -5.64
C THR A 23 12.70 -17.48 -4.47
N LEU A 24 11.41 -17.77 -4.71
CA LEU A 24 10.40 -17.74 -3.64
C LEU A 24 10.74 -18.68 -2.46
N PRO A 25 11.14 -19.95 -2.67
CA PRO A 25 11.51 -20.82 -1.54
C PRO A 25 12.70 -20.29 -0.73
N ASN A 26 13.71 -19.75 -1.41
CA ASN A 26 14.92 -19.25 -0.74
C ASN A 26 14.62 -18.00 0.09
N ILE A 27 13.95 -17.01 -0.50
CA ILE A 27 13.68 -15.75 0.19
C ILE A 27 12.68 -15.95 1.33
N THR A 28 11.68 -16.82 1.17
CA THR A 28 10.72 -17.11 2.25
C THR A 28 11.34 -17.91 3.39
N ALA A 29 12.32 -18.78 3.14
CA ALA A 29 13.11 -19.43 4.19
C ALA A 29 13.91 -18.39 5.01
N TRP A 30 14.56 -17.45 4.32
CA TRP A 30 15.27 -16.34 4.97
C TRP A 30 14.31 -15.46 5.78
N VAL A 31 13.22 -14.99 5.19
CA VAL A 31 12.20 -14.16 5.85
C VAL A 31 11.63 -14.84 7.09
N LYS A 32 11.33 -16.15 7.00
CA LYS A 32 10.85 -16.94 8.14
C LYS A 32 11.86 -16.98 9.29
N SER A 33 13.16 -17.08 8.98
CA SER A 33 14.22 -17.09 9.99
C SER A 33 14.33 -15.78 10.77
N LEU A 34 13.81 -14.68 10.22
CA LEU A 34 13.75 -13.36 10.85
C LEU A 34 12.51 -13.17 11.74
N GLY A 35 11.55 -14.12 11.72
CA GLY A 35 10.35 -14.08 12.55
C GLY A 35 9.10 -13.52 11.86
N TYR A 36 9.12 -13.29 10.55
CA TYR A 36 7.91 -12.94 9.81
C TYR A 36 7.00 -14.15 9.63
N VAL A 37 5.69 -13.89 9.53
CA VAL A 37 4.64 -14.91 9.36
C VAL A 37 3.89 -14.77 8.04
N GLY A 38 4.18 -13.73 7.28
CA GLY A 38 3.57 -13.46 5.97
C GLY A 38 4.52 -12.71 5.03
N VAL A 39 4.22 -12.82 3.72
CA VAL A 39 4.96 -12.15 2.64
C VAL A 39 4.00 -11.50 1.66
N GLN A 40 4.30 -10.25 1.27
CA GLN A 40 3.69 -9.59 0.12
C GLN A 40 4.60 -9.82 -1.09
N ILE A 41 4.03 -10.34 -2.17
CA ILE A 41 4.78 -10.75 -3.36
C ILE A 41 4.70 -9.66 -4.43
N PRO A 42 5.85 -9.17 -4.97
CA PRO A 42 5.87 -8.28 -6.13
C PRO A 42 5.43 -9.06 -7.37
N SER A 43 4.28 -8.72 -7.93
CA SER A 43 3.68 -9.44 -9.05
C SER A 43 4.44 -9.30 -10.37
N TRP A 44 5.37 -8.36 -10.44
CA TRP A 44 6.23 -8.10 -11.61
C TRP A 44 7.56 -8.88 -11.61
N ASP A 45 7.87 -9.58 -10.51
CA ASP A 45 9.16 -10.27 -10.39
C ASP A 45 9.03 -11.76 -10.70
N SER A 46 9.49 -12.14 -11.87
CA SER A 46 9.40 -13.53 -12.37
C SER A 46 10.21 -14.55 -11.56
N ARG A 47 11.10 -14.10 -10.65
CA ARG A 47 11.85 -14.97 -9.74
C ARG A 47 10.96 -15.56 -8.63
N VAL A 48 9.84 -14.90 -8.33
CA VAL A 48 8.92 -15.29 -7.25
C VAL A 48 7.52 -15.66 -7.73
N ILE A 49 7.09 -15.19 -8.90
CA ILE A 49 5.78 -15.51 -9.47
C ILE A 49 5.77 -15.34 -11.00
N ASP A 50 5.16 -16.27 -11.71
CA ASP A 50 4.70 -16.08 -13.09
C ASP A 50 3.24 -15.62 -13.02
N ILE A 51 3.03 -14.32 -13.14
CA ILE A 51 1.71 -13.72 -12.91
C ILE A 51 0.65 -14.17 -13.92
N GLN A 52 1.03 -14.42 -15.15
CA GLN A 52 0.11 -14.95 -16.15
C GLN A 52 -0.32 -16.37 -15.82
N LYS A 53 0.62 -17.27 -15.49
CA LYS A 53 0.28 -18.64 -15.04
C LYS A 53 -0.58 -18.63 -13.78
N ALA A 54 -0.27 -17.73 -12.84
CA ALA A 54 -1.07 -17.59 -11.63
C ALA A 54 -2.52 -17.16 -11.91
N ALA A 55 -2.71 -16.29 -12.90
CA ALA A 55 -4.05 -15.92 -13.39
C ALA A 55 -4.78 -17.06 -14.08
N GLU A 56 -4.08 -17.87 -14.86
CA GLU A 56 -4.66 -18.94 -15.69
C GLU A 56 -4.83 -20.27 -14.95
N SER A 57 -4.07 -20.53 -13.88
CA SER A 57 -4.01 -21.82 -13.20
C SER A 57 -4.09 -21.73 -11.68
N LYS A 58 -5.21 -22.23 -11.14
CA LYS A 58 -5.36 -22.41 -9.69
C LYS A 58 -4.35 -23.43 -9.13
N ALA A 59 -4.04 -24.49 -9.88
CA ALA A 59 -3.05 -25.49 -9.48
C ALA A 59 -1.66 -24.84 -9.31
N TYR A 60 -1.25 -23.97 -10.23
CA TYR A 60 -0.02 -23.18 -10.06
C TYR A 60 -0.05 -22.32 -8.78
N CYS A 61 -1.18 -21.71 -8.46
CA CYS A 61 -1.33 -20.93 -7.22
C CYS A 61 -1.23 -21.81 -5.96
N ASP A 62 -1.76 -23.03 -6.00
CA ASP A 62 -1.66 -23.97 -4.89
C ASP A 62 -0.19 -24.47 -4.72
N ASP A 63 0.52 -24.74 -5.83
CA ASP A 63 1.95 -25.04 -5.81
C ASP A 63 2.79 -23.88 -5.28
N LEU A 64 2.45 -22.63 -5.68
CA LEU A 64 3.11 -21.43 -5.20
C LEU A 64 2.99 -21.28 -3.68
N LYS A 65 1.80 -21.53 -3.12
CA LYS A 65 1.60 -21.54 -1.66
C LYS A 65 2.50 -22.58 -0.97
N GLY A 66 2.70 -23.75 -1.60
CA GLY A 66 3.61 -24.79 -1.11
C GLY A 66 5.07 -24.34 -1.00
N GLN A 67 5.46 -23.33 -1.80
CA GLN A 67 6.83 -22.81 -1.86
C GLN A 67 7.14 -21.73 -0.82
N THR A 68 6.17 -21.27 -0.03
CA THR A 68 6.34 -20.16 0.93
C THR A 68 6.91 -20.59 2.29
N ASN A 69 7.37 -21.83 2.45
CA ASN A 69 7.85 -22.36 3.73
C ASN A 69 6.82 -22.23 4.87
N GLY A 70 5.53 -22.20 4.53
CA GLY A 70 4.42 -22.05 5.47
C GLY A 70 4.11 -20.61 5.89
N LEU A 71 4.74 -19.62 5.26
CA LEU A 71 4.34 -18.22 5.40
C LEU A 71 3.04 -17.96 4.62
N ALA A 72 2.20 -17.08 5.15
CA ALA A 72 1.03 -16.61 4.42
C ALA A 72 1.44 -15.70 3.26
N ILE A 73 0.81 -15.85 2.08
CA ILE A 73 0.85 -14.79 1.06
C ILE A 73 -0.19 -13.75 1.49
N THR A 74 0.25 -12.53 1.74
CA THR A 74 -0.62 -11.45 2.24
C THR A 74 -1.38 -10.77 1.12
N GLU A 75 -0.67 -10.30 0.11
CA GLU A 75 -1.17 -9.67 -1.10
C GLU A 75 -0.21 -9.92 -2.29
N LEU A 76 -0.70 -9.74 -3.51
CA LEU A 76 0.11 -9.49 -4.69
C LEU A 76 0.19 -7.97 -4.90
N ALA A 77 1.36 -7.40 -4.76
CA ALA A 77 1.59 -5.98 -5.03
C ALA A 77 1.74 -5.73 -6.54
N SER A 78 1.10 -4.67 -7.05
CA SER A 78 1.05 -4.32 -8.48
C SER A 78 1.49 -2.87 -8.77
N HIS A 79 2.30 -2.27 -7.89
CA HIS A 79 2.72 -0.87 -8.00
C HIS A 79 3.34 -0.54 -9.35
N LEU A 80 4.30 -1.35 -9.81
CA LEU A 80 5.01 -1.07 -11.07
C LEU A 80 4.13 -1.21 -12.32
N GLN A 81 3.16 -2.13 -12.32
CA GLN A 81 2.21 -2.25 -13.43
C GLN A 81 1.13 -1.16 -13.33
N GLY A 82 0.61 -0.89 -12.13
CA GLY A 82 -0.44 0.10 -11.90
C GLY A 82 -0.05 1.50 -12.34
N GLN A 83 1.16 1.95 -12.00
CA GLN A 83 1.64 3.28 -12.42
C GLN A 83 1.71 3.46 -13.95
N LEU A 84 1.82 2.38 -14.72
CA LEU A 84 1.90 2.43 -16.18
C LEU A 84 0.53 2.50 -16.88
N VAL A 85 -0.57 2.33 -16.13
CA VAL A 85 -1.94 2.51 -16.66
C VAL A 85 -2.15 3.94 -17.14
N ALA A 86 -1.52 4.91 -16.43
CA ALA A 86 -1.62 6.31 -16.77
C ALA A 86 -0.27 7.01 -16.52
N SER A 87 0.45 7.37 -17.57
CA SER A 87 1.70 8.11 -17.47
C SER A 87 1.66 9.38 -18.33
N HIS A 88 2.23 10.47 -17.80
CA HIS A 88 2.41 11.69 -18.56
C HIS A 88 3.59 11.56 -19.52
N PRO A 89 3.53 12.11 -20.73
CA PRO A 89 4.63 11.98 -21.73
C PRO A 89 6.02 12.42 -21.22
N ALA A 90 6.08 13.34 -20.25
CA ALA A 90 7.35 13.74 -19.62
C ALA A 90 8.07 12.60 -18.88
N TYR A 91 7.38 11.50 -18.56
CA TYR A 91 7.92 10.33 -17.85
C TYR A 91 8.06 9.10 -18.71
N ASP A 92 7.69 9.15 -20.00
CA ASP A 92 7.64 7.96 -20.87
C ASP A 92 8.94 7.18 -20.88
N GLU A 93 10.07 7.85 -21.11
CA GLU A 93 11.39 7.21 -21.14
C GLU A 93 11.78 6.60 -19.79
N LEU A 94 11.44 7.29 -18.68
CA LEU A 94 11.76 6.82 -17.32
C LEU A 94 10.91 5.60 -16.95
N PHE A 95 9.64 5.59 -17.36
CA PHE A 95 8.70 4.51 -17.04
C PHE A 95 8.88 3.27 -17.96
N ASP A 96 9.56 3.38 -19.09
CA ASP A 96 9.92 2.23 -19.92
C ASP A 96 10.73 1.18 -19.14
N GLY A 97 11.50 1.60 -18.14
CA GLY A 97 12.25 0.69 -17.27
C GLY A 97 11.38 -0.30 -16.49
N PHE A 98 10.11 0.02 -16.27
CA PHE A 98 9.16 -0.83 -15.53
C PHE A 98 8.30 -1.72 -16.44
N ALA A 99 8.40 -1.52 -17.75
CA ALA A 99 7.62 -2.26 -18.75
C ALA A 99 8.42 -3.41 -19.37
N ALA A 100 7.70 -4.39 -19.90
CA ALA A 100 8.29 -5.46 -20.68
C ALA A 100 9.04 -4.90 -21.92
N PRO A 101 10.18 -5.50 -22.30
CA PRO A 101 11.03 -4.96 -23.37
C PRO A 101 10.30 -4.68 -24.69
N GLU A 102 9.32 -5.52 -25.05
CA GLU A 102 8.56 -5.46 -26.30
C GLU A 102 7.62 -4.25 -26.42
N VAL A 103 7.31 -3.57 -25.31
CA VAL A 103 6.40 -2.39 -25.32
C VAL A 103 7.13 -1.09 -24.96
N ARG A 104 8.44 -1.12 -24.77
CA ARG A 104 9.25 0.07 -24.50
C ARG A 104 9.32 0.98 -25.71
N GLY A 105 9.31 2.28 -25.47
CA GLY A 105 9.30 3.30 -26.53
C GLY A 105 7.94 3.54 -27.17
N ASP A 106 6.90 2.80 -26.78
CA ASP A 106 5.51 3.00 -27.23
C ASP A 106 4.58 3.16 -26.02
N ALA A 107 4.26 4.42 -25.67
CA ALA A 107 3.44 4.74 -24.53
C ALA A 107 2.05 4.10 -24.57
N LYS A 108 1.48 3.91 -25.77
CA LYS A 108 0.16 3.28 -25.93
C LYS A 108 0.26 1.77 -25.70
N ALA A 109 1.22 1.09 -26.32
CA ALA A 109 1.44 -0.33 -26.11
C ALA A 109 1.79 -0.63 -24.65
N ARG A 110 2.58 0.22 -24.01
CA ARG A 110 2.91 0.11 -22.58
C ARG A 110 1.67 0.21 -21.68
N ALA A 111 0.77 1.16 -21.95
CA ALA A 111 -0.47 1.29 -21.17
C ALA A 111 -1.42 0.10 -21.40
N GLU A 112 -1.56 -0.40 -22.62
CA GLU A 112 -2.35 -1.59 -22.94
C GLU A 112 -1.78 -2.84 -22.25
N TRP A 113 -0.45 -3.00 -22.27
CA TRP A 113 0.25 -4.05 -21.52
C TRP A 113 -0.02 -3.95 -20.02
N ALA A 114 0.08 -2.75 -19.44
CA ALA A 114 -0.18 -2.53 -18.02
C ALA A 114 -1.61 -2.92 -17.61
N VAL A 115 -2.60 -2.56 -18.43
CA VAL A 115 -4.00 -2.97 -18.20
C VAL A 115 -4.12 -4.51 -18.19
N GLN A 116 -3.44 -5.19 -19.11
CA GLN A 116 -3.44 -6.66 -19.14
C GLN A 116 -2.75 -7.25 -17.90
N GLN A 117 -1.62 -6.68 -17.49
CA GLN A 117 -0.93 -7.10 -16.26
C GLN A 117 -1.82 -6.93 -15.03
N MET A 118 -2.52 -5.80 -14.89
CA MET A 118 -3.47 -5.58 -13.80
C MET A 118 -4.58 -6.65 -13.77
N LYS A 119 -5.11 -7.05 -14.93
CA LYS A 119 -6.08 -8.16 -15.01
C LYS A 119 -5.48 -9.48 -14.56
N TYR A 120 -4.24 -9.77 -14.91
CA TYR A 120 -3.55 -10.97 -14.41
C TYR A 120 -3.38 -10.92 -12.88
N VAL A 121 -2.96 -9.80 -12.33
CA VAL A 121 -2.82 -9.62 -10.86
C VAL A 121 -4.14 -9.84 -10.15
N ILE A 122 -5.23 -9.25 -10.62
CA ILE A 122 -6.58 -9.40 -10.04
C ILE A 122 -6.99 -10.88 -10.06
N LYS A 123 -6.87 -11.54 -11.21
CA LYS A 123 -7.26 -12.94 -11.35
C LYS A 123 -6.38 -13.87 -10.53
N ALA A 124 -5.07 -13.66 -10.51
CA ALA A 124 -4.13 -14.40 -9.69
C ALA A 124 -4.42 -14.21 -8.19
N SER A 125 -4.73 -13.00 -7.75
CA SER A 125 -5.15 -12.72 -6.38
C SER A 125 -6.39 -13.54 -6.00
N ALA A 126 -7.42 -13.53 -6.83
CA ALA A 126 -8.61 -14.35 -6.61
C ALA A 126 -8.29 -15.86 -6.57
N ASN A 127 -7.44 -16.37 -7.47
CA ASN A 127 -7.00 -17.78 -7.49
C ASN A 127 -6.21 -18.16 -6.23
N LEU A 128 -5.45 -17.23 -5.66
CA LEU A 128 -4.74 -17.38 -4.38
C LEU A 128 -5.67 -17.25 -3.16
N GLY A 129 -6.91 -16.80 -3.35
CA GLY A 129 -7.84 -16.51 -2.25
C GLY A 129 -7.57 -15.17 -1.55
N LEU A 130 -6.89 -14.25 -2.24
CA LEU A 130 -6.60 -12.90 -1.77
C LEU A 130 -7.72 -11.95 -2.22
N THR A 131 -7.98 -10.94 -1.40
CA THR A 131 -9.07 -9.97 -1.64
C THR A 131 -8.58 -8.54 -1.81
N VAL A 132 -7.27 -8.31 -1.75
CA VAL A 132 -6.65 -6.99 -1.86
C VAL A 132 -5.39 -7.08 -2.70
N SER A 133 -5.14 -6.06 -3.54
CA SER A 133 -3.88 -5.87 -4.26
C SER A 133 -3.45 -4.40 -4.11
N PRO A 134 -2.32 -4.13 -3.43
CA PRO A 134 -1.71 -2.81 -3.41
C PRO A 134 -1.22 -2.38 -4.80
N SER A 135 -1.43 -1.10 -5.15
CA SER A 135 -1.11 -0.56 -6.48
C SER A 135 -0.83 0.94 -6.43
N PHE A 136 -0.37 1.50 -7.57
CA PHE A 136 -0.35 2.93 -7.86
C PHE A 136 -1.39 3.28 -8.93
N THR A 137 -1.79 4.56 -9.00
CA THR A 137 -2.76 5.04 -9.98
C THR A 137 -2.14 5.45 -11.30
N GLY A 138 -0.88 5.84 -11.30
CA GLY A 138 -0.22 6.52 -12.40
C GLY A 138 -0.23 8.05 -12.22
N ALA A 139 0.44 8.75 -13.13
CA ALA A 139 0.73 10.17 -13.03
C ALA A 139 0.48 10.89 -14.34
N LEU A 140 -0.72 11.40 -14.55
CA LEU A 140 -1.07 12.34 -15.63
C LEU A 140 -0.92 13.78 -15.17
N LEU A 141 -1.31 14.07 -13.92
CA LEU A 141 -1.43 15.40 -13.34
C LEU A 141 -0.24 15.81 -12.48
N TRP A 142 0.56 14.86 -12.03
CA TRP A 142 1.71 15.16 -11.15
C TRP A 142 2.63 16.28 -11.68
N PRO A 143 2.95 16.39 -12.99
CA PRO A 143 3.73 17.52 -13.51
C PRO A 143 3.09 18.89 -13.31
N PHE A 144 1.79 18.94 -13.04
CA PHE A 144 1.01 20.14 -12.81
C PHE A 144 0.64 20.35 -11.33
N MET A 145 1.21 19.56 -10.41
CA MET A 145 0.90 19.62 -8.98
C MET A 145 1.16 21.01 -8.40
N TYR A 146 2.28 21.67 -8.77
CA TYR A 146 2.53 23.04 -8.37
C TYR A 146 1.75 24.01 -9.27
N PRO A 147 0.99 25.00 -8.72
CA PRO A 147 0.07 25.84 -9.50
C PRO A 147 0.73 26.95 -10.32
N TRP A 148 2.04 26.96 -10.42
CA TRP A 148 2.79 27.93 -11.22
C TRP A 148 3.81 27.21 -12.13
N PRO A 149 3.90 27.57 -13.44
CA PRO A 149 3.03 28.49 -14.18
C PRO A 149 1.55 28.14 -14.08
N GLN A 150 0.65 29.11 -14.28
CA GLN A 150 -0.79 28.90 -14.13
C GLN A 150 -1.27 27.71 -14.95
N ARG A 151 -1.93 26.78 -14.27
CA ARG A 151 -2.56 25.63 -14.92
C ARG A 151 -3.72 26.12 -15.80
N PRO A 152 -3.93 25.52 -17.01
CA PRO A 152 -5.15 25.73 -17.75
C PRO A 152 -6.39 25.40 -16.89
N ALA A 153 -7.45 26.21 -17.02
CA ALA A 153 -8.70 25.94 -16.33
C ALA A 153 -9.26 24.57 -16.78
N GLY A 154 -9.73 23.76 -15.83
CA GLY A 154 -10.29 22.43 -16.08
C GLY A 154 -9.30 21.29 -16.30
N ILE A 155 -7.97 21.53 -16.26
CA ILE A 155 -6.97 20.49 -16.51
C ILE A 155 -7.02 19.38 -15.43
N VAL A 156 -7.30 19.75 -14.18
CA VAL A 156 -7.36 18.78 -13.07
C VAL A 156 -8.56 17.86 -13.25
N GLU A 157 -9.72 18.42 -13.53
CA GLU A 157 -10.97 17.69 -13.77
C GLU A 157 -10.84 16.76 -14.98
N GLU A 158 -10.24 17.22 -16.09
CA GLU A 158 -10.01 16.38 -17.27
C GLU A 158 -8.96 15.29 -16.99
N GLY A 159 -7.95 15.55 -16.19
CA GLY A 159 -6.96 14.54 -15.80
C GLY A 159 -7.57 13.43 -14.97
N PHE A 160 -8.35 13.74 -13.93
CA PHE A 160 -9.04 12.71 -13.14
C PHE A 160 -10.13 11.98 -13.94
N LYS A 161 -10.79 12.64 -14.85
CA LYS A 161 -11.74 12.00 -15.77
C LYS A 161 -11.05 11.00 -16.71
N GLU A 162 -9.88 11.35 -17.26
CA GLU A 162 -9.09 10.41 -18.08
C GLU A 162 -8.53 9.27 -17.22
N LEU A 163 -8.05 9.54 -16.01
CA LEU A 163 -7.59 8.54 -15.06
C LEU A 163 -8.71 7.54 -14.73
N ALA A 164 -9.90 8.04 -14.39
CA ALA A 164 -11.08 7.22 -14.13
C ALA A 164 -11.50 6.39 -15.34
N LYS A 165 -11.46 6.96 -16.54
CA LYS A 165 -11.76 6.25 -17.79
C LYS A 165 -10.83 5.05 -17.99
N ARG A 166 -9.55 5.18 -17.66
CA ARG A 166 -8.57 4.08 -17.77
C ARG A 166 -8.77 3.03 -16.68
N TRP A 167 -9.05 3.45 -15.44
CA TRP A 167 -9.18 2.55 -14.31
C TRP A 167 -10.54 1.86 -14.20
N THR A 168 -11.64 2.48 -14.63
CA THR A 168 -13.00 1.88 -14.48
C THR A 168 -13.12 0.48 -15.06
N PRO A 169 -12.59 0.16 -16.27
CA PRO A 169 -12.64 -1.21 -16.77
C PRO A 169 -11.84 -2.22 -15.93
N ILE A 170 -10.74 -1.77 -15.30
CA ILE A 170 -9.92 -2.60 -14.40
C ILE A 170 -10.66 -2.81 -13.07
N LEU A 171 -11.27 -1.75 -12.54
CA LEU A 171 -12.07 -1.80 -11.30
C LEU A 171 -13.30 -2.70 -11.46
N ASN A 172 -14.01 -2.64 -12.60
CA ASN A 172 -15.10 -3.55 -12.90
C ASN A 172 -14.64 -5.02 -12.93
N TYR A 173 -13.48 -5.28 -13.55
CA TYR A 173 -12.89 -6.62 -13.55
C TYR A 173 -12.48 -7.05 -12.13
N ALA A 174 -11.98 -6.14 -11.31
CA ALA A 174 -11.68 -6.40 -9.91
C ALA A 174 -12.94 -6.74 -9.09
N ASP A 175 -14.06 -6.07 -9.40
CA ASP A 175 -15.35 -6.35 -8.77
C ASP A 175 -15.88 -7.75 -9.11
N GLU A 176 -15.77 -8.17 -10.35
CA GLU A 176 -16.12 -9.53 -10.80
C GLU A 176 -15.33 -10.62 -10.04
N HIS A 177 -14.13 -10.28 -9.53
CA HIS A 177 -13.24 -11.19 -8.84
C HIS A 177 -13.18 -10.98 -7.32
N ASN A 178 -13.94 -10.03 -6.77
CA ASN A 178 -13.93 -9.64 -5.36
C ASN A 178 -12.56 -9.25 -4.83
N VAL A 179 -11.79 -8.48 -5.60
CA VAL A 179 -10.45 -7.97 -5.24
C VAL A 179 -10.52 -6.45 -5.14
N ASP A 180 -10.17 -5.89 -3.99
CA ASP A 180 -10.02 -4.45 -3.82
C ASP A 180 -8.65 -4.01 -4.37
N LEU A 181 -8.62 -2.91 -5.10
CA LEU A 181 -7.38 -2.26 -5.52
C LEU A 181 -7.05 -1.17 -4.49
N ALA A 182 -6.03 -1.45 -3.68
CA ALA A 182 -5.62 -0.57 -2.61
C ALA A 182 -4.49 0.35 -3.10
N TYR A 183 -4.87 1.57 -3.51
CA TYR A 183 -3.91 2.54 -4.02
C TYR A 183 -3.08 3.13 -2.89
N GLU A 184 -1.76 3.10 -3.05
CA GLU A 184 -0.84 3.80 -2.17
C GLU A 184 -0.78 5.27 -2.58
N LEU A 185 -1.03 6.14 -1.60
CA LEU A 185 -1.00 7.59 -1.82
C LEU A 185 0.45 8.07 -1.76
N HIS A 186 1.05 8.23 -2.95
CA HIS A 186 2.48 8.38 -3.10
C HIS A 186 2.84 9.66 -3.86
N PRO A 187 3.77 10.51 -3.36
CA PRO A 187 4.31 11.63 -4.14
C PRO A 187 4.91 11.12 -5.46
N GLY A 188 4.47 11.69 -6.56
CA GLY A 188 4.80 11.21 -7.91
C GLY A 188 3.62 10.58 -8.64
N GLU A 189 2.58 10.20 -7.90
CA GLU A 189 1.32 9.67 -8.41
C GLU A 189 0.22 10.74 -8.42
N ASP A 190 -0.83 10.55 -9.20
CA ASP A 190 -1.96 11.48 -9.21
C ASP A 190 -2.73 11.41 -7.90
N THR A 191 -2.83 10.24 -7.27
CA THR A 191 -3.34 10.10 -5.91
C THR A 191 -2.16 10.09 -4.92
N HIS A 192 -1.90 11.22 -4.28
CA HIS A 192 -0.76 11.41 -3.37
C HIS A 192 -1.14 11.90 -1.98
N ASP A 193 -2.39 12.30 -1.80
CA ASP A 193 -2.98 12.74 -0.54
C ASP A 193 -4.49 12.44 -0.48
N GLY A 194 -5.14 12.81 0.63
CA GLY A 194 -6.58 12.59 0.78
C GLY A 194 -7.42 13.35 -0.24
N ALA A 195 -7.04 14.58 -0.55
CA ALA A 195 -7.80 15.42 -1.48
C ALA A 195 -7.76 14.87 -2.92
N SER A 196 -6.60 14.40 -3.38
CA SER A 196 -6.46 13.75 -4.69
C SER A 196 -7.13 12.38 -4.74
N PHE A 197 -7.12 11.64 -3.62
CA PHE A 197 -7.87 10.39 -3.51
C PHE A 197 -9.39 10.62 -3.61
N ASP A 198 -9.92 11.67 -2.96
CA ASP A 198 -11.34 12.02 -3.05
C ASP A 198 -11.75 12.35 -4.49
N GLN A 199 -10.92 13.09 -5.22
CA GLN A 199 -11.17 13.40 -6.64
C GLN A 199 -11.17 12.13 -7.51
N PHE A 200 -10.25 11.21 -7.28
CA PHE A 200 -10.23 9.92 -7.98
C PHE A 200 -11.44 9.06 -7.64
N LEU A 201 -11.81 9.01 -6.36
CA LEU A 201 -12.97 8.25 -5.89
C LEU A 201 -14.27 8.80 -6.50
N GLU A 202 -14.44 10.13 -6.53
CA GLU A 202 -15.58 10.79 -7.17
C GLU A 202 -15.60 10.51 -8.68
N ALA A 203 -14.47 10.70 -9.37
CA ALA A 203 -14.35 10.48 -10.82
C ALA A 203 -14.65 9.03 -11.23
N THR A 204 -14.35 8.05 -10.37
CA THR A 204 -14.69 6.64 -10.58
C THR A 204 -16.11 6.27 -10.11
N GLY A 205 -16.95 7.27 -9.77
CA GLY A 205 -18.31 7.05 -9.30
C GLY A 205 -18.40 6.38 -7.93
N ASN A 206 -17.43 6.60 -7.05
CA ASN A 206 -17.29 5.95 -5.75
C ASN A 206 -17.22 4.42 -5.87
N HIS A 207 -16.49 3.94 -6.86
CA HIS A 207 -16.41 2.52 -7.16
C HIS A 207 -16.03 1.70 -5.91
N PRO A 208 -16.75 0.60 -5.57
CA PRO A 208 -16.56 -0.13 -4.31
C PRO A 208 -15.16 -0.75 -4.16
N ARG A 209 -14.47 -1.04 -5.27
CA ARG A 209 -13.13 -1.65 -5.28
C ARG A 209 -11.99 -0.64 -5.19
N VAL A 210 -12.29 0.65 -5.13
CA VAL A 210 -11.29 1.70 -4.83
C VAL A 210 -11.03 1.70 -3.34
N ALA A 211 -9.80 1.38 -2.96
CA ALA A 211 -9.35 1.28 -1.58
C ALA A 211 -7.97 1.97 -1.41
N ILE A 212 -7.47 1.99 -0.19
CA ILE A 212 -6.19 2.62 0.17
C ILE A 212 -5.23 1.57 0.71
N ASN A 213 -4.00 1.54 0.20
CA ASN A 213 -2.84 1.03 0.89
C ASN A 213 -2.27 2.18 1.74
N TYR A 214 -2.43 2.09 3.05
CA TYR A 214 -1.99 3.13 3.96
C TYR A 214 -0.49 2.98 4.24
N ASP A 215 0.28 3.99 3.83
CA ASP A 215 1.70 4.15 4.15
C ASP A 215 1.93 5.52 4.81
N PRO A 216 2.20 5.58 6.13
CA PRO A 216 2.39 6.84 6.83
C PRO A 216 3.67 7.58 6.42
N SER A 217 4.67 6.89 5.85
CA SER A 217 5.95 7.49 5.50
C SER A 217 5.79 8.59 4.44
N HIS A 218 4.95 8.37 3.44
CA HIS A 218 4.67 9.33 2.39
C HIS A 218 3.98 10.59 2.91
N PHE A 219 3.20 10.46 3.97
CA PHE A 219 2.56 11.61 4.62
C PHE A 219 3.54 12.39 5.49
N VAL A 220 4.49 11.72 6.15
CA VAL A 220 5.60 12.40 6.84
C VAL A 220 6.41 13.24 5.86
N LEU A 221 6.73 12.71 4.66
CA LEU A 221 7.46 13.45 3.62
C LEU A 221 6.70 14.70 3.14
N GLN A 222 5.38 14.70 3.23
CA GLN A 222 4.48 15.79 2.85
C GLN A 222 4.07 16.68 4.03
N CYS A 223 4.56 16.42 5.24
CA CYS A 223 4.18 17.12 6.47
C CYS A 223 2.67 17.05 6.78
N MET A 224 2.02 15.93 6.43
CA MET A 224 0.59 15.69 6.68
C MET A 224 0.36 15.05 8.05
N ASP A 225 -0.86 15.21 8.58
CA ASP A 225 -1.34 14.45 9.74
C ASP A 225 -1.71 13.02 9.34
N TYR A 226 -0.74 12.11 9.39
CA TYR A 226 -0.92 10.72 9.03
C TYR A 226 -1.80 9.94 10.04
N VAL A 227 -1.89 10.38 11.28
CA VAL A 227 -2.77 9.74 12.29
C VAL A 227 -4.23 10.13 12.06
N GLY A 228 -4.50 11.43 11.90
CA GLY A 228 -5.83 11.92 11.57
C GLY A 228 -6.35 11.41 10.24
N PHE A 229 -5.47 11.09 9.28
CA PHE A 229 -5.83 10.45 8.03
C PHE A 229 -6.57 9.11 8.24
N ILE A 230 -6.16 8.31 9.22
CA ILE A 230 -6.82 7.03 9.54
C ILE A 230 -8.27 7.26 9.99
N ASP A 231 -8.52 8.32 10.76
CA ASP A 231 -9.88 8.66 11.23
C ASP A 231 -10.81 9.05 10.06
N LEU A 232 -10.28 9.73 9.04
CA LEU A 232 -11.06 10.16 7.87
C LEU A 232 -11.30 9.02 6.86
N TYR A 233 -10.27 8.22 6.58
CA TYR A 233 -10.28 7.25 5.48
C TYR A 233 -10.28 5.79 5.92
N GLY A 234 -10.43 5.50 7.21
CA GLY A 234 -10.29 4.16 7.79
C GLY A 234 -11.15 3.09 7.13
N SER A 235 -12.37 3.42 6.67
CA SER A 235 -13.24 2.48 5.94
C SER A 235 -12.68 2.05 4.57
N LYS A 236 -11.82 2.89 3.98
CA LYS A 236 -11.17 2.65 2.69
C LYS A 236 -9.81 1.95 2.83
N ILE A 237 -9.19 1.96 4.00
CA ILE A 237 -7.89 1.30 4.22
C ILE A 237 -8.08 -0.22 4.21
N LYS A 238 -7.46 -0.90 3.22
CA LYS A 238 -7.52 -2.35 3.03
C LYS A 238 -6.14 -3.02 3.09
N ALA A 239 -5.07 -2.26 2.87
CA ALA A 239 -3.69 -2.68 3.04
C ALA A 239 -2.93 -1.67 3.90
N PHE A 240 -1.85 -2.10 4.54
CA PHE A 240 -1.05 -1.26 5.42
C PHE A 240 0.43 -1.59 5.27
N HIS A 241 1.19 -0.64 4.75
CA HIS A 241 2.64 -0.65 4.73
C HIS A 241 3.19 0.00 6.00
N VAL A 242 3.92 -0.78 6.79
CA VAL A 242 4.67 -0.29 7.95
C VAL A 242 6.02 0.17 7.42
N LYS A 243 6.11 1.48 7.16
CA LYS A 243 7.28 2.14 6.59
C LYS A 243 7.53 3.45 7.32
N ASP A 244 8.79 3.72 7.64
CA ASP A 244 9.17 4.89 8.42
C ASP A 244 9.86 5.94 7.55
N ALA A 245 9.73 7.19 7.95
CA ALA A 245 10.37 8.33 7.31
C ALA A 245 10.68 9.42 8.33
N GLU A 246 11.57 10.33 7.93
CA GLU A 246 11.82 11.56 8.67
C GLU A 246 11.67 12.77 7.75
N TYR A 247 11.22 13.87 8.30
CA TYR A 247 11.27 15.17 7.67
C TYR A 247 12.02 16.15 8.57
N ARG A 248 13.19 16.58 8.13
CA ARG A 248 14.05 17.54 8.85
C ARG A 248 14.24 18.79 8.03
N PRO A 249 13.39 19.81 8.19
CA PRO A 249 13.51 21.06 7.44
C PRO A 249 14.88 21.72 7.71
N SER A 250 15.42 22.37 6.71
CA SER A 250 16.67 23.10 6.79
C SER A 250 16.51 24.51 6.21
N ALA A 251 17.47 25.39 6.48
CA ALA A 251 17.48 26.72 5.84
C ALA A 251 17.76 26.67 4.33
N LYS A 252 18.19 25.51 3.79
CA LYS A 252 18.55 25.35 2.37
C LYS A 252 17.43 24.76 1.52
N SER A 253 16.62 23.86 2.07
CA SER A 253 15.61 23.16 1.30
C SER A 253 14.41 22.79 2.17
N GLY A 254 13.24 22.73 1.55
CA GLY A 254 11.97 22.39 2.16
C GLY A 254 11.38 21.11 1.54
N VAL A 255 10.05 20.99 1.57
CA VAL A 255 9.28 19.80 1.15
C VAL A 255 9.58 19.36 -0.29
N TYR A 256 9.90 20.28 -1.19
CA TYR A 256 10.22 19.96 -2.59
C TYR A 256 11.60 19.31 -2.78
N GLY A 257 12.48 19.35 -1.78
CA GLY A 257 13.77 18.65 -1.79
C GLY A 257 14.84 19.25 -2.72
N ALA A 258 14.57 20.38 -3.42
CA ALA A 258 15.54 21.14 -4.22
C ALA A 258 16.38 20.31 -5.22
N PHE A 259 15.81 19.26 -5.84
CA PHE A 259 16.50 18.28 -6.73
C PHE A 259 17.66 17.52 -6.09
N LEU A 260 17.72 17.52 -4.75
CA LEU A 260 18.74 16.78 -4.00
C LEU A 260 18.47 15.25 -4.03
N GLY A 261 19.52 14.47 -3.98
CA GLY A 261 19.44 13.03 -3.79
C GLY A 261 18.86 12.65 -2.42
N TRP A 262 18.42 11.41 -2.25
CA TRP A 262 17.71 10.94 -1.06
C TRP A 262 18.44 11.19 0.26
N LYS A 263 19.78 11.13 0.29
CA LYS A 263 20.59 11.40 1.52
C LYS A 263 20.56 12.85 1.96
N ASP A 264 20.40 13.78 1.01
CA ASP A 264 20.63 15.21 1.25
C ASP A 264 19.31 15.99 1.35
N ARG A 265 18.19 15.41 0.91
CA ARG A 265 16.89 16.07 1.00
C ARG A 265 16.33 16.02 2.42
N PRO A 266 15.46 16.99 2.83
CA PRO A 266 14.86 17.02 4.17
C PRO A 266 13.97 15.82 4.48
N GLY A 267 13.16 15.41 3.52
CA GLY A 267 12.30 14.23 3.62
C GLY A 267 13.02 12.98 3.14
N ARG A 268 13.12 11.94 3.99
CA ARG A 268 13.88 10.72 3.72
C ARG A 268 13.22 9.51 4.35
N PHE A 269 13.33 8.35 3.69
CA PHE A 269 12.92 7.08 4.28
C PHE A 269 13.94 6.58 5.29
N ARG A 270 13.44 5.94 6.34
CA ARG A 270 14.21 5.41 7.45
C ARG A 270 13.74 3.98 7.81
N SER A 271 14.67 3.16 8.30
CA SER A 271 14.28 1.89 8.92
C SER A 271 13.32 2.12 10.08
N LEU A 272 12.47 1.14 10.36
CA LEU A 272 11.46 1.25 11.42
C LEU A 272 12.04 1.65 12.77
N GLY A 273 11.51 2.70 13.36
CA GLY A 273 11.94 3.26 14.64
C GLY A 273 13.10 4.26 14.55
N ASP A 274 13.71 4.43 13.38
CA ASP A 274 14.75 5.44 13.15
C ASP A 274 14.20 6.76 12.59
N GLY A 275 12.93 6.77 12.18
CA GLY A 275 12.22 7.91 11.62
C GLY A 275 11.37 8.68 12.63
N GLN A 276 10.25 9.21 12.15
CA GLN A 276 9.35 10.08 12.93
C GLN A 276 7.92 9.57 12.99
N VAL A 277 7.60 8.42 12.39
CA VAL A 277 6.26 7.84 12.48
C VAL A 277 6.01 7.33 13.89
N ASP A 278 4.95 7.83 14.54
CA ASP A 278 4.47 7.30 15.82
C ASP A 278 3.64 6.03 15.59
N PHE A 279 4.31 4.90 15.48
CA PHE A 279 3.65 3.61 15.27
C PHE A 279 2.76 3.19 16.43
N GLY A 280 2.99 3.69 17.64
CA GLY A 280 2.10 3.47 18.77
C GLY A 280 0.71 4.06 18.49
N GLN A 281 0.64 5.30 18.02
CA GLN A 281 -0.61 5.93 17.62
C GLN A 281 -1.20 5.27 16.36
N VAL A 282 -0.38 4.98 15.32
CA VAL A 282 -0.86 4.35 14.08
C VAL A 282 -1.53 3.00 14.38
N PHE A 283 -0.86 2.08 15.07
CA PHE A 283 -1.44 0.77 15.40
C PHE A 283 -2.67 0.87 16.29
N SER A 284 -2.68 1.82 17.23
CA SER A 284 -3.85 2.10 18.07
C SER A 284 -5.06 2.54 17.25
N ARG A 285 -4.88 3.49 16.32
CA ARG A 285 -5.96 3.97 15.44
C ARG A 285 -6.41 2.89 14.45
N MET A 286 -5.48 2.17 13.82
CA MET A 286 -5.80 1.05 12.94
C MET A 286 -6.61 -0.03 13.67
N THR A 287 -6.28 -0.31 14.93
CA THR A 287 -7.05 -1.22 15.76
C THR A 287 -8.46 -0.66 16.07
N ALA A 288 -8.56 0.63 16.39
CA ALA A 288 -9.82 1.30 16.74
C ALA A 288 -10.82 1.31 15.55
N ILE A 289 -10.35 1.52 14.30
CA ILE A 289 -11.19 1.45 13.11
C ILE A 289 -11.57 0.02 12.71
N GLY A 290 -11.06 -0.99 13.40
CA GLY A 290 -11.36 -2.39 13.13
C GLY A 290 -10.58 -2.99 11.96
N TYR A 291 -9.40 -2.46 11.58
CA TYR A 291 -8.53 -3.05 10.55
C TYR A 291 -8.10 -4.46 10.94
N LYS A 292 -8.26 -5.46 10.04
CA LYS A 292 -8.05 -6.89 10.31
C LYS A 292 -7.10 -7.57 9.32
N SER A 293 -6.49 -6.82 8.42
CA SER A 293 -5.55 -7.34 7.45
C SER A 293 -4.11 -7.30 8.01
N TRP A 294 -3.12 -7.23 7.15
CA TRP A 294 -1.73 -7.41 7.50
C TRP A 294 -0.99 -6.10 7.77
N ALA A 295 -0.07 -6.13 8.72
CA ALA A 295 0.95 -5.11 8.90
C ALA A 295 2.20 -5.59 8.15
N VAL A 296 2.49 -4.97 7.01
CA VAL A 296 3.52 -5.39 6.05
C VAL A 296 4.68 -4.41 6.13
N LEU A 297 5.88 -4.88 6.52
CA LEU A 297 7.09 -4.08 6.36
C LEU A 297 7.30 -3.79 4.89
N GLU A 298 7.28 -2.52 4.50
CA GLU A 298 7.92 -2.03 3.29
C GLU A 298 9.20 -1.31 3.69
N TRP A 299 10.34 -1.93 3.42
CA TRP A 299 11.60 -1.38 3.89
C TRP A 299 12.26 -0.50 2.84
N GLU A 300 12.53 0.74 3.21
CA GLU A 300 13.44 1.65 2.53
C GLU A 300 14.21 2.46 3.57
N CYS A 301 15.50 2.62 3.37
CA CYS A 301 16.32 3.46 4.25
C CYS A 301 17.52 4.05 3.51
N VAL A 302 17.77 5.33 3.72
CA VAL A 302 18.92 6.03 3.10
C VAL A 302 20.26 5.70 3.75
N TYR A 303 20.27 5.09 4.94
CA TYR A 303 21.49 4.86 5.72
C TYR A 303 21.73 3.41 6.10
N LYS A 304 20.69 2.67 6.47
CA LYS A 304 20.80 1.32 7.02
C LYS A 304 20.82 0.27 5.90
N ASP A 305 21.52 -0.81 6.12
CA ASP A 305 21.52 -1.98 5.25
C ASP A 305 20.17 -2.70 5.29
N SER A 306 19.75 -3.28 4.16
CA SER A 306 18.45 -3.93 4.03
C SER A 306 18.28 -5.17 4.91
N VAL A 307 19.34 -5.97 5.07
CA VAL A 307 19.31 -7.18 5.92
C VAL A 307 19.16 -6.81 7.39
N GLN A 308 19.86 -5.75 7.82
CA GLN A 308 19.70 -5.22 9.17
C GLN A 308 18.27 -4.70 9.36
N GLY A 309 17.75 -3.92 8.40
CA GLY A 309 16.39 -3.38 8.47
C GLY A 309 15.31 -4.47 8.51
N ALA A 310 15.45 -5.52 7.69
CA ALA A 310 14.55 -6.66 7.74
C ALA A 310 14.62 -7.40 9.08
N THR A 311 15.82 -7.59 9.63
CA THR A 311 16.01 -8.27 10.92
C THR A 311 15.36 -7.53 12.08
N GLU A 312 15.46 -6.20 12.08
CA GLU A 312 14.87 -5.34 13.11
C GLU A 312 13.35 -5.17 12.92
N GLY A 313 12.84 -5.31 11.69
CA GLY A 313 11.45 -5.03 11.33
C GLY A 313 10.44 -6.00 11.94
N ALA A 314 10.70 -7.30 11.94
CA ALA A 314 9.77 -8.30 12.48
C ALA A 314 9.47 -8.07 13.98
N PRO A 315 10.46 -7.98 14.88
CA PRO A 315 10.21 -7.71 16.30
C PRO A 315 9.62 -6.32 16.52
N PHE A 316 9.96 -5.33 15.69
CA PHE A 316 9.37 -4.00 15.78
C PHE A 316 7.85 -4.05 15.54
N ILE A 317 7.41 -4.65 14.44
CA ILE A 317 5.98 -4.79 14.14
C ILE A 317 5.28 -5.62 15.23
N ALA A 318 5.86 -6.77 15.61
CA ALA A 318 5.27 -7.65 16.63
C ALA A 318 5.02 -6.91 17.95
N LYS A 319 5.91 -6.01 18.35
CA LYS A 319 5.76 -5.18 19.57
C LYS A 319 4.57 -4.21 19.49
N HIS A 320 4.18 -3.77 18.28
CA HIS A 320 3.10 -2.82 18.09
C HIS A 320 1.73 -3.47 17.84
N LEU A 321 1.68 -4.78 17.63
CA LEU A 321 0.42 -5.51 17.49
C LEU A 321 -0.35 -5.49 18.82
N ILE A 322 -1.61 -5.05 18.78
CA ILE A 322 -2.44 -4.88 19.97
C ILE A 322 -3.37 -6.08 20.12
N GLU A 323 -3.33 -6.72 21.29
CA GLU A 323 -4.32 -7.72 21.68
C GLU A 323 -5.57 -7.01 22.21
N VAL A 324 -6.68 -7.15 21.47
CA VAL A 324 -7.94 -6.54 21.87
C VAL A 324 -8.54 -7.35 23.05
N PRO A 325 -8.93 -6.69 24.16
CA PRO A 325 -9.50 -7.39 25.29
C PRO A 325 -10.84 -8.04 24.93
N THR A 326 -11.07 -9.24 25.44
CA THR A 326 -12.34 -9.98 25.26
C THR A 326 -13.37 -9.61 26.34
N LYS A 327 -12.96 -8.90 27.39
CA LYS A 327 -13.81 -8.43 28.47
C LYS A 327 -13.88 -6.91 28.44
N ALA A 328 -15.00 -6.36 28.93
CA ALA A 328 -15.09 -4.92 29.16
C ALA A 328 -13.98 -4.47 30.13
N PHE A 329 -13.37 -3.31 29.86
CA PHE A 329 -12.33 -2.75 30.73
C PHE A 329 -12.89 -2.27 32.08
N ASP A 330 -14.21 -2.07 32.18
CA ASP A 330 -14.94 -1.62 33.34
C ASP A 330 -15.92 -2.73 33.80
N ASP A 331 -15.64 -3.31 34.95
CA ASP A 331 -16.48 -4.37 35.54
C ASP A 331 -17.90 -3.88 35.84
N PHE A 332 -18.12 -2.57 35.94
CA PHE A 332 -19.41 -1.95 36.15
C PHE A 332 -20.21 -1.73 34.83
N ALA A 333 -19.58 -1.84 33.66
CA ALA A 333 -20.23 -1.65 32.37
C ALA A 333 -21.14 -2.84 31.95
N GLY A 334 -21.14 -3.93 32.71
CA GLY A 334 -21.87 -5.17 32.39
C GLY A 334 -23.36 -5.17 32.85
N ALA A 335 -23.91 -4.08 33.33
CA ALA A 335 -25.35 -4.00 33.61
C ALA A 335 -26.11 -3.85 32.28
N GLY A 336 -26.81 -4.91 31.87
CA GLY A 336 -27.65 -4.91 30.69
C GLY A 336 -28.61 -3.73 30.61
N SER A 337 -29.09 -3.40 29.43
CA SER A 337 -30.09 -2.35 29.21
C SER A 337 -31.40 -2.69 29.95
N ASP A 338 -31.71 -1.94 31.00
CA ASP A 338 -32.96 -1.99 31.75
C ASP A 338 -33.60 -0.60 31.65
N THR A 339 -34.64 -0.48 30.85
CA THR A 339 -35.32 0.80 30.60
C THR A 339 -35.95 1.38 31.87
N GLU A 340 -36.53 0.55 32.76
CA GLU A 340 -37.12 1.02 33.99
C GLU A 340 -36.05 1.53 34.99
N ARG A 341 -34.96 0.79 35.11
CA ARG A 341 -33.79 1.22 35.88
C ARG A 341 -33.23 2.54 35.36
N ASN A 342 -33.04 2.63 34.04
CA ASN A 342 -32.52 3.85 33.39
C ASN A 342 -33.46 5.05 33.66
N ARG A 343 -34.77 4.87 33.57
CA ARG A 343 -35.73 5.93 33.89
C ARG A 343 -35.64 6.35 35.35
N ARG A 344 -35.56 5.38 36.29
CA ARG A 344 -35.39 5.71 37.74
C ARG A 344 -34.08 6.46 38.00
N VAL A 345 -32.97 6.01 37.41
CA VAL A 345 -31.65 6.68 37.56
C VAL A 345 -31.69 8.12 37.02
N LEU A 346 -32.44 8.34 35.94
CA LEU A 346 -32.63 9.67 35.34
C LEU A 346 -33.68 10.52 36.07
N GLY A 347 -34.37 10.00 37.08
CA GLY A 347 -35.43 10.71 37.77
C GLY A 347 -36.71 10.87 36.92
N LEU A 348 -36.94 9.99 35.97
CA LEU A 348 -38.07 10.02 35.02
C LEU A 348 -39.18 9.02 35.37
N SER A 349 -39.32 8.61 36.59
CA SER A 349 -40.38 7.70 37.08
C SER A 349 -41.74 8.37 37.14
#